data_169e6da1f37479ae5ad016a59cdc1ae2
#
_entry.id   169e6da1f37479ae5ad016a59cdc1ae2
#
_cell.length_a   1.000
_cell.length_b   1.000
_cell.length_c   1.000
_cell.angle_alpha   90.00
_cell.angle_beta   90.00
_cell.angle_gamma   90.00
#
_symmetry.space_group_name_H-M   'P 1'
#
loop_
_entity.id
_entity.type
_entity.pdbx_description
1 polymer ?
#
loop_
_entity_poly.entity_id
_entity_poly.type
_entity_poly.pdbx_seq_one_letter_code
_entity_poly.pdbx_strand_id
1 'polypeptide(L)'
;MSKKYEGPSMMEELWEYVKMIVFVVVIVFIINNVLLINARIPSESMEKTIMTGDRVFGNRLAYMTKDPERFDIVIFKFPDDESQLFIKRVIGLPGETVTIKDGKVYINDSEEPLDDSFVAETPVGDFGPYKVPEGSYFMLGDNRNHSRDSRYWINSFVEKDKILGKAVLRYFPSPKLIK
;
A
#
# COMPACT_ATOMS: atom_id res chain seq x y z
N MET A 1 -57.97 4.12 -33.62
CA MET A 1 -56.78 4.84 -34.09
C MET A 1 -55.54 4.24 -33.43
N SER A 2 -54.81 3.43 -34.16
CA SER A 2 -53.54 2.82 -33.66
C SER A 2 -52.47 3.90 -33.73
N LYS A 3 -51.89 4.34 -32.60
CA LYS A 3 -50.71 5.19 -32.59
C LYS A 3 -49.54 4.34 -33.14
N LYS A 4 -49.00 4.73 -34.27
CA LYS A 4 -47.78 4.16 -34.80
C LYS A 4 -46.65 4.43 -33.82
N TYR A 5 -46.00 3.40 -33.32
CA TYR A 5 -44.83 3.53 -32.47
C TYR A 5 -43.67 3.92 -33.39
N GLU A 6 -43.33 5.20 -33.46
CA GLU A 6 -42.10 5.64 -34.08
C GLU A 6 -40.97 5.40 -33.08
N GLY A 7 -40.06 4.50 -33.37
CA GLY A 7 -38.86 4.26 -32.57
C GLY A 7 -38.01 5.52 -32.46
N PRO A 8 -37.04 5.52 -31.53
CA PRO A 8 -36.16 6.68 -31.34
C PRO A 8 -35.44 7.03 -32.64
N SER A 9 -35.24 8.32 -32.89
CA SER A 9 -34.47 8.77 -34.04
C SER A 9 -33.00 8.34 -33.89
N MET A 10 -32.28 8.19 -35.04
CA MET A 10 -30.84 7.83 -35.02
C MET A 10 -30.02 8.80 -34.16
N MET A 11 -30.39 10.07 -34.09
CA MET A 11 -29.73 11.09 -33.27
C MET A 11 -29.98 10.87 -31.75
N GLU A 12 -31.19 10.44 -31.38
CA GLU A 12 -31.50 10.09 -29.99
C GLU A 12 -30.74 8.85 -29.54
N GLU A 13 -30.67 7.82 -30.40
CA GLU A 13 -29.86 6.63 -30.10
C GLU A 13 -28.40 6.97 -29.96
N LEU A 14 -27.83 7.78 -30.86
CA LEU A 14 -26.45 8.23 -30.75
C LEU A 14 -26.18 8.98 -29.45
N TRP A 15 -27.11 9.85 -29.04
CA TRP A 15 -26.99 10.60 -27.81
C TRP A 15 -27.01 9.70 -26.54
N GLU A 16 -27.80 8.63 -26.54
CA GLU A 16 -27.79 7.63 -25.47
C GLU A 16 -26.46 6.90 -25.38
N TYR A 17 -25.85 6.50 -26.51
CA TYR A 17 -24.52 5.91 -26.52
C TYR A 17 -23.45 6.87 -26.01
N VAL A 18 -23.48 8.13 -26.37
CA VAL A 18 -22.55 9.15 -25.88
C VAL A 18 -22.66 9.29 -24.35
N LYS A 19 -23.89 9.39 -23.81
CA LYS A 19 -24.11 9.44 -22.36
C LYS A 19 -23.54 8.21 -21.64
N MET A 20 -23.78 7.02 -22.19
CA MET A 20 -23.25 5.78 -21.65
C MET A 20 -21.71 5.77 -21.64
N ILE A 21 -21.08 6.17 -22.72
CA ILE A 21 -19.60 6.24 -22.81
C ILE A 21 -19.05 7.22 -21.77
N VAL A 22 -19.62 8.43 -21.68
CA VAL A 22 -19.21 9.44 -20.69
C VAL A 22 -19.36 8.90 -19.27
N PHE A 23 -20.47 8.24 -18.96
CA PHE A 23 -20.71 7.63 -17.67
C PHE A 23 -19.65 6.59 -17.32
N VAL A 24 -19.35 5.68 -18.24
CA VAL A 24 -18.30 4.66 -18.06
C VAL A 24 -16.92 5.30 -17.84
N VAL A 25 -16.56 6.30 -18.64
CA VAL A 25 -15.28 7.01 -18.49
C VAL A 25 -15.17 7.68 -17.13
N VAL A 26 -16.23 8.33 -16.66
CA VAL A 26 -16.27 8.96 -15.33
C VAL A 26 -16.10 7.92 -14.21
N ILE A 27 -16.81 6.80 -14.30
CA ILE A 27 -16.66 5.72 -13.31
C ILE A 27 -15.22 5.18 -13.28
N VAL A 28 -14.66 4.86 -14.44
CA VAL A 28 -13.28 4.35 -14.54
C VAL A 28 -12.28 5.37 -14.00
N PHE A 29 -12.49 6.65 -14.29
CA PHE A 29 -11.66 7.73 -13.73
C PHE A 29 -11.73 7.77 -12.19
N ILE A 30 -12.94 7.69 -11.61
CA ILE A 30 -13.13 7.68 -10.15
C ILE A 30 -12.44 6.45 -9.53
N ILE A 31 -12.66 5.26 -10.10
CA ILE A 31 -12.05 4.04 -9.58
C ILE A 31 -10.52 4.15 -9.55
N ASN A 32 -9.92 4.57 -10.67
CA ASN A 32 -8.46 4.58 -10.79
C ASN A 32 -7.77 5.73 -10.04
N ASN A 33 -8.44 6.86 -9.84
CA ASN A 33 -7.79 8.04 -9.23
C ASN A 33 -8.21 8.28 -7.78
N VAL A 34 -9.41 7.83 -7.39
CA VAL A 34 -9.93 8.08 -6.04
C VAL A 34 -9.90 6.81 -5.18
N LEU A 35 -10.23 5.65 -5.72
CA LEU A 35 -10.42 4.44 -4.93
C LEU A 35 -9.19 3.55 -4.89
N LEU A 36 -8.52 3.35 -6.02
CA LEU A 36 -7.47 2.36 -6.16
C LEU A 36 -6.10 2.98 -6.45
N ILE A 37 -5.07 2.28 -5.97
CA ILE A 37 -3.69 2.45 -6.41
C ILE A 37 -3.33 1.21 -7.20
N ASN A 38 -2.92 1.38 -8.45
CA ASN A 38 -2.39 0.29 -9.26
C ASN A 38 -0.85 0.38 -9.24
N ALA A 39 -0.20 -0.61 -8.65
CA ALA A 39 1.25 -0.63 -8.53
C ALA A 39 1.86 -1.91 -9.09
N ARG A 40 2.99 -1.76 -9.80
CA ARG A 40 3.88 -2.86 -10.20
C ARG A 40 5.04 -2.91 -9.22
N ILE A 41 5.42 -4.09 -8.79
CA ILE A 41 6.48 -4.30 -7.80
C ILE A 41 7.81 -4.49 -8.54
N PRO A 42 8.74 -3.52 -8.43
CA PRO A 42 10.02 -3.59 -9.15
C PRO A 42 11.14 -4.27 -8.36
N SER A 43 10.97 -4.50 -7.04
CA SER A 43 12.03 -4.92 -6.14
C SER A 43 11.63 -6.11 -5.27
N GLU A 44 12.64 -6.80 -4.75
CA GLU A 44 12.52 -7.99 -3.91
C GLU A 44 12.23 -7.70 -2.42
N SER A 45 12.14 -6.43 -2.02
CA SER A 45 12.08 -6.03 -0.61
C SER A 45 10.89 -6.57 0.20
N MET A 46 9.85 -7.03 -0.47
CA MET A 46 8.65 -7.63 0.13
C MET A 46 8.48 -9.11 -0.23
N GLU A 47 9.53 -9.73 -0.78
CA GLU A 47 9.50 -11.14 -1.18
C GLU A 47 9.16 -12.07 -0.02
N LYS A 48 8.56 -13.20 -0.36
CA LYS A 48 7.70 -14.10 0.39
C LYS A 48 6.23 -13.63 0.43
N THR A 49 5.95 -12.36 0.66
CA THR A 49 4.57 -11.83 0.68
C THR A 49 4.15 -11.30 -0.69
N ILE A 50 4.98 -10.46 -1.29
CA ILE A 50 4.76 -9.87 -2.61
C ILE A 50 6.07 -10.01 -3.41
N MET A 51 5.97 -10.63 -4.59
CA MET A 51 7.14 -10.99 -5.40
C MET A 51 7.47 -9.88 -6.40
N THR A 52 8.73 -9.81 -6.79
CA THR A 52 9.16 -8.96 -7.91
C THR A 52 8.36 -9.30 -9.18
N GLY A 53 7.83 -8.27 -9.84
CA GLY A 53 6.98 -8.40 -11.03
C GLY A 53 5.48 -8.51 -10.74
N ASP A 54 5.07 -8.75 -9.49
CA ASP A 54 3.67 -8.74 -9.10
C ASP A 54 2.99 -7.39 -9.43
N ARG A 55 1.68 -7.44 -9.69
CA ARG A 55 0.85 -6.25 -9.76
C ARG A 55 -0.18 -6.29 -8.65
N VAL A 56 -0.28 -5.18 -7.93
CA VAL A 56 -1.11 -5.08 -6.73
C VAL A 56 -2.08 -3.91 -6.81
N PHE A 57 -3.25 -4.09 -6.22
CA PHE A 57 -4.17 -3.00 -5.92
C PHE A 57 -4.03 -2.57 -4.47
N GLY A 58 -3.90 -1.26 -4.28
CA GLY A 58 -4.01 -0.60 -2.99
C GLY A 58 -5.36 0.11 -2.86
N ASN A 59 -5.91 0.11 -1.64
CA ASN A 59 -7.12 0.85 -1.28
C ASN A 59 -6.72 2.24 -0.74
N ARG A 60 -7.04 3.32 -1.47
CA ARG A 60 -6.79 4.70 -1.04
C ARG A 60 -7.64 5.13 0.14
N LEU A 61 -8.84 4.57 0.26
CA LEU A 61 -9.78 4.96 1.30
C LEU A 61 -9.47 4.31 2.67
N ALA A 62 -8.52 3.37 2.71
CA ALA A 62 -8.24 2.58 3.91
C ALA A 62 -7.94 3.44 5.15
N TYR A 63 -7.30 4.60 4.96
CA TYR A 63 -6.83 5.45 6.04
C TYR A 63 -7.50 6.82 6.09
N MET A 64 -8.65 6.98 5.42
CA MET A 64 -9.44 8.22 5.50
C MET A 64 -10.10 8.42 6.86
N THR A 65 -10.50 7.34 7.53
CA THR A 65 -11.24 7.36 8.80
C THR A 65 -10.54 6.62 9.93
N LYS A 66 -9.43 5.96 9.65
CA LYS A 66 -8.63 5.22 10.62
C LYS A 66 -7.15 5.41 10.36
N ASP A 67 -6.33 5.01 11.31
CA ASP A 67 -4.88 5.00 11.20
C ASP A 67 -4.37 3.67 10.62
N PRO A 68 -3.17 3.67 10.01
CA PRO A 68 -2.45 2.44 9.72
C PRO A 68 -2.20 1.63 10.98
N GLU A 69 -2.47 0.34 10.88
CA GLU A 69 -2.27 -0.61 11.98
C GLU A 69 -0.93 -1.35 11.80
N ARG A 70 -0.39 -1.88 12.90
CA ARG A 70 0.81 -2.72 12.83
C ARG A 70 0.58 -3.89 11.90
N PHE A 71 1.59 -4.20 11.09
CA PHE A 71 1.62 -5.20 10.04
C PHE A 71 0.83 -4.87 8.77
N ASP A 72 0.14 -3.75 8.69
CA ASP A 72 -0.42 -3.29 7.42
C ASP A 72 0.68 -3.14 6.37
N ILE A 73 0.43 -3.63 5.15
CA ILE A 73 1.31 -3.37 4.01
C ILE A 73 0.78 -2.13 3.30
N VAL A 74 1.60 -1.09 3.25
CA VAL A 74 1.21 0.23 2.77
C VAL A 74 2.01 0.67 1.55
N ILE A 75 1.36 1.43 0.67
CA ILE A 75 1.97 2.13 -0.46
C ILE A 75 2.08 3.60 -0.05
N PHE A 76 3.28 4.16 -0.14
CA PHE A 76 3.56 5.51 0.34
C PHE A 76 4.62 6.21 -0.51
N LYS A 77 4.75 7.51 -0.36
CA LYS A 77 5.83 8.31 -0.93
C LYS A 77 7.09 8.13 -0.12
N PHE A 78 8.21 7.83 -0.80
CA PHE A 78 9.50 7.64 -0.14
C PHE A 78 9.96 8.93 0.57
N PRO A 79 10.28 8.91 1.88
CA PRO A 79 10.53 10.13 2.63
C PRO A 79 11.78 10.91 2.21
N ASP A 80 12.80 10.25 1.61
CA ASP A 80 13.99 10.93 1.10
C ASP A 80 13.83 11.42 -0.36
N ASP A 81 12.80 10.93 -1.09
CA ASP A 81 12.45 11.36 -2.44
C ASP A 81 10.98 11.05 -2.75
N GLU A 82 10.09 12.00 -2.50
CA GLU A 82 8.65 11.83 -2.68
C GLU A 82 8.18 11.58 -4.11
N SER A 83 9.06 11.68 -5.11
CA SER A 83 8.75 11.28 -6.49
C SER A 83 8.65 9.78 -6.66
N GLN A 84 9.21 9.00 -5.72
CA GLN A 84 9.22 7.55 -5.72
C GLN A 84 8.14 6.99 -4.79
N LEU A 85 7.49 5.92 -5.24
CA LEU A 85 6.53 5.16 -4.43
C LEU A 85 7.18 3.88 -3.92
N PHE A 86 7.05 3.66 -2.62
CA PHE A 86 7.52 2.45 -1.95
C PHE A 86 6.35 1.65 -1.40
N ILE A 87 6.59 0.36 -1.21
CA ILE A 87 5.68 -0.55 -0.52
C ILE A 87 6.45 -1.26 0.59
N LYS A 88 5.97 -1.15 1.83
CA LYS A 88 6.58 -1.76 3.02
C LYS A 88 5.50 -2.13 4.03
N ARG A 89 5.91 -2.87 5.05
CA ARG A 89 5.07 -3.22 6.20
C ARG A 89 5.26 -2.23 7.34
N VAL A 90 4.16 -1.80 7.94
CA VAL A 90 4.16 -0.97 9.15
C VAL A 90 4.63 -1.83 10.33
N ILE A 91 5.69 -1.41 10.99
CA ILE A 91 6.27 -2.11 12.16
C ILE A 91 6.20 -1.25 13.42
N GLY A 92 6.64 -0.01 13.39
CA GLY A 92 6.52 0.92 14.51
C GLY A 92 5.36 1.88 14.32
N LEU A 93 4.57 2.06 15.37
CA LEU A 93 3.44 2.99 15.42
C LEU A 93 3.87 4.31 16.08
N PRO A 94 3.08 5.40 15.91
CA PRO A 94 3.37 6.69 16.54
C PRO A 94 3.64 6.57 18.05
N GLY A 95 4.69 7.24 18.53
CA GLY A 95 5.10 7.26 19.93
C GLY A 95 5.89 6.04 20.42
N GLU A 96 6.00 4.98 19.62
CA GLU A 96 6.72 3.76 20.00
C GLU A 96 8.23 3.87 19.78
N THR A 97 8.96 3.03 20.49
CA THR A 97 10.39 2.81 20.27
C THR A 97 10.60 1.44 19.64
N VAL A 98 11.27 1.41 18.50
CA VAL A 98 11.58 0.18 17.74
C VAL A 98 13.07 -0.15 17.94
N THR A 99 13.35 -1.35 18.42
CA THR A 99 14.72 -1.89 18.53
C THR A 99 14.80 -3.20 17.78
N ILE A 100 15.85 -3.38 16.99
CA ILE A 100 16.12 -4.63 16.26
C ILE A 100 17.41 -5.20 16.84
N LYS A 101 17.31 -6.40 17.40
CA LYS A 101 18.43 -7.09 18.04
C LYS A 101 18.35 -8.58 17.77
N ASP A 102 19.50 -9.19 17.47
CA ASP A 102 19.60 -10.62 17.16
C ASP A 102 18.59 -11.07 16.09
N GLY A 103 18.36 -10.22 15.08
CA GLY A 103 17.41 -10.46 13.99
C GLY A 103 15.93 -10.34 14.35
N LYS A 104 15.58 -9.91 15.55
CA LYS A 104 14.20 -9.78 16.06
C LYS A 104 13.84 -8.33 16.33
N VAL A 105 12.56 -8.00 16.20
CA VAL A 105 12.04 -6.66 16.45
C VAL A 105 11.36 -6.59 17.80
N TYR A 106 11.73 -5.60 18.59
CA TYR A 106 11.17 -5.31 19.91
C TYR A 106 10.52 -3.92 19.90
N ILE A 107 9.40 -3.79 20.62
CA ILE A 107 8.66 -2.54 20.75
C ILE A 107 8.62 -2.11 22.22
N ASN A 108 8.97 -0.87 22.52
CA ASN A 108 8.91 -0.26 23.85
C ASN A 108 9.63 -1.09 24.93
N ASP A 109 10.82 -1.59 24.60
CA ASP A 109 11.65 -2.42 25.51
C ASP A 109 10.95 -3.71 25.99
N SER A 110 9.97 -4.21 25.21
CA SER A 110 9.34 -5.51 25.48
C SER A 110 10.40 -6.62 25.57
N GLU A 111 10.23 -7.55 26.50
CA GLU A 111 11.07 -8.76 26.57
C GLU A 111 10.74 -9.76 25.45
N GLU A 112 9.52 -9.70 24.90
CA GLU A 112 9.08 -10.55 23.81
C GLU A 112 9.17 -9.81 22.48
N PRO A 113 9.80 -10.43 21.44
CA PRO A 113 9.84 -9.85 20.12
C PRO A 113 8.46 -9.89 19.45
N LEU A 114 8.27 -9.02 18.44
CA LEU A 114 7.11 -9.11 17.54
C LEU A 114 7.11 -10.47 16.82
N ASP A 115 5.91 -11.03 16.63
CA ASP A 115 5.72 -12.14 15.68
C ASP A 115 5.93 -11.62 14.25
N ASP A 116 7.02 -12.02 13.63
CA ASP A 116 7.37 -11.70 12.27
C ASP A 116 7.57 -12.98 11.41
N SER A 117 6.70 -13.96 11.61
CA SER A 117 6.64 -15.25 10.87
C SER A 117 6.55 -15.09 9.35
N PHE A 118 6.17 -13.91 8.86
CA PHE A 118 6.20 -13.54 7.44
C PHE A 118 7.60 -13.29 6.90
N VAL A 119 8.61 -13.06 7.73
CA VAL A 119 10.01 -12.90 7.32
C VAL A 119 10.58 -14.22 6.83
N ALA A 120 11.32 -14.17 5.72
CA ALA A 120 11.82 -15.40 5.07
C ALA A 120 13.11 -15.92 5.71
N GLU A 121 14.00 -15.01 6.10
CA GLU A 121 15.35 -15.30 6.58
C GLU A 121 15.61 -14.56 7.89
N THR A 122 16.47 -15.11 8.72
CA THR A 122 16.90 -14.41 9.92
C THR A 122 17.57 -13.09 9.53
N PRO A 123 17.02 -11.94 9.98
CA PRO A 123 17.60 -10.64 9.67
C PRO A 123 19.01 -10.50 10.27
N VAL A 124 19.91 -9.84 9.55
CA VAL A 124 21.29 -9.58 9.97
C VAL A 124 21.41 -8.14 10.44
N GLY A 125 22.12 -7.94 11.56
CA GLY A 125 22.46 -6.63 12.14
C GLY A 125 21.47 -6.18 13.21
N ASP A 126 22.00 -5.33 14.09
CA ASP A 126 21.27 -4.69 15.17
C ASP A 126 21.05 -3.22 14.79
N PHE A 127 19.84 -2.71 15.05
CA PHE A 127 19.44 -1.37 14.67
C PHE A 127 18.59 -0.71 15.75
N GLY A 128 18.71 0.59 15.90
CA GLY A 128 17.93 1.38 16.84
C GLY A 128 18.69 1.70 18.13
N PRO A 129 17.98 2.13 19.19
CA PRO A 129 16.54 2.33 19.21
C PRO A 129 16.07 3.49 18.32
N TYR A 130 14.93 3.32 17.64
CA TYR A 130 14.26 4.35 16.86
C TYR A 130 12.99 4.80 17.57
N LYS A 131 12.93 6.01 18.07
CA LYS A 131 11.70 6.58 18.64
C LYS A 131 10.84 7.16 17.51
N VAL A 132 9.71 6.51 17.24
CA VAL A 132 8.78 6.92 16.19
C VAL A 132 8.07 8.21 16.60
N PRO A 133 8.15 9.30 15.81
CA PRO A 133 7.43 10.53 16.10
C PRO A 133 5.90 10.34 16.03
N GLU A 134 5.16 11.20 16.73
CA GLU A 134 3.71 11.26 16.58
C GLU A 134 3.31 11.49 15.12
N GLY A 135 2.28 10.78 14.67
CA GLY A 135 1.79 10.86 13.28
C GLY A 135 2.71 10.21 12.24
N SER A 136 3.76 9.51 12.66
CA SER A 136 4.73 8.85 11.77
C SER A 136 4.79 7.34 12.05
N TYR A 137 5.38 6.60 11.09
CA TYR A 137 5.46 5.14 11.13
C TYR A 137 6.86 4.67 10.75
N PHE A 138 7.30 3.58 11.37
CA PHE A 138 8.54 2.89 11.03
C PHE A 138 8.23 1.68 10.15
N MET A 139 8.87 1.61 9.00
CA MET A 139 8.57 0.67 7.93
C MET A 139 9.69 -0.34 7.73
N LEU A 140 9.35 -1.62 7.62
CA LEU A 140 10.30 -2.66 7.22
C LEU A 140 9.81 -3.43 5.99
N GLY A 141 10.75 -3.92 5.19
CA GLY A 141 10.46 -4.93 4.18
C GLY A 141 10.38 -6.32 4.79
N ASP A 142 9.57 -7.20 4.20
CA ASP A 142 9.45 -8.60 4.63
C ASP A 142 10.74 -9.39 4.29
N ASN A 143 11.41 -9.03 3.20
CA ASN A 143 12.75 -9.51 2.87
C ASN A 143 13.81 -8.64 3.57
N ARG A 144 13.98 -8.83 4.88
CA ARG A 144 14.79 -8.00 5.79
C ARG A 144 16.21 -7.72 5.30
N ASN A 145 16.89 -8.72 4.73
CA ASN A 145 18.28 -8.63 4.31
C ASN A 145 18.43 -7.95 2.94
N HIS A 146 17.35 -7.88 2.15
CA HIS A 146 17.32 -7.27 0.82
C HIS A 146 16.32 -6.12 0.72
N SER A 147 16.13 -5.39 1.82
CA SER A 147 15.21 -4.25 1.88
C SER A 147 15.94 -2.98 2.26
N ARG A 148 15.84 -1.98 1.41
CA ARG A 148 16.13 -0.59 1.76
C ARG A 148 14.87 0.01 2.40
N ASP A 149 14.85 0.10 3.73
CA ASP A 149 13.71 0.54 4.53
C ASP A 149 14.13 1.52 5.63
N SER A 150 13.27 1.78 6.61
CA SER A 150 13.48 2.75 7.68
C SER A 150 14.81 2.64 8.42
N ARG A 151 15.45 1.48 8.38
CA ARG A 151 16.79 1.26 8.98
C ARG A 151 17.90 2.01 8.25
N TYR A 152 17.72 2.28 6.95
CA TYR A 152 18.76 2.76 6.02
C TYR A 152 18.43 4.12 5.38
N TRP A 153 17.24 4.67 5.60
CA TRP A 153 16.84 5.97 5.06
C TRP A 153 17.42 7.10 5.90
N ILE A 154 17.60 8.27 5.28
CA ILE A 154 17.99 9.50 5.99
C ILE A 154 16.84 9.92 6.91
N ASN A 155 15.61 9.95 6.37
CA ASN A 155 14.39 10.14 7.13
C ASN A 155 13.79 8.76 7.44
N SER A 156 14.12 8.21 8.60
CA SER A 156 13.72 6.84 8.98
C SER A 156 12.21 6.63 9.15
N PHE A 157 11.41 7.69 9.09
CA PHE A 157 9.97 7.62 9.38
C PHE A 157 9.13 8.11 8.22
N VAL A 158 7.95 7.50 8.05
CA VAL A 158 6.95 7.89 7.05
C VAL A 158 5.80 8.59 7.76
N GLU A 159 5.56 9.86 7.43
CA GLU A 159 4.41 10.61 7.93
C GLU A 159 3.10 10.04 7.38
N LYS A 160 2.03 10.10 8.18
CA LYS A 160 0.71 9.56 7.81
C LYS A 160 0.19 10.10 6.48
N ASP A 161 0.38 11.39 6.20
CA ASP A 161 -0.08 12.06 4.97
C ASP A 161 0.66 11.59 3.71
N LYS A 162 1.83 10.96 3.86
CA LYS A 162 2.59 10.33 2.78
C LYS A 162 2.11 8.92 2.46
N ILE A 163 1.29 8.30 3.32
CA ILE A 163 0.72 6.98 3.11
C ILE A 163 -0.49 7.10 2.18
N LEU A 164 -0.35 6.57 0.96
CA LEU A 164 -1.35 6.68 -0.09
C LEU A 164 -2.48 5.66 0.03
N GLY A 165 -2.22 4.51 0.66
CA GLY A 165 -3.22 3.47 0.88
C GLY A 165 -2.65 2.12 1.28
N LYS A 166 -3.55 1.19 1.61
CA LYS A 166 -3.24 -0.19 2.02
C LYS A 166 -3.21 -1.12 0.82
N ALA A 167 -2.15 -1.89 0.64
CA ALA A 167 -2.10 -2.97 -0.34
C ALA A 167 -3.08 -4.08 0.06
N VAL A 168 -4.00 -4.46 -0.83
CA VAL A 168 -5.10 -5.38 -0.48
C VAL A 168 -5.18 -6.61 -1.37
N LEU A 169 -4.80 -6.49 -2.63
CA LEU A 169 -4.95 -7.57 -3.61
C LEU A 169 -3.77 -7.59 -4.58
N ARG A 170 -3.08 -8.72 -4.67
CA ARG A 170 -2.28 -9.03 -5.85
C ARG A 170 -3.22 -9.58 -6.93
N TYR A 171 -3.22 -8.97 -8.11
CA TYR A 171 -4.08 -9.42 -9.20
C TYR A 171 -3.33 -10.11 -10.35
N PHE A 172 -2.01 -9.94 -10.43
CA PHE A 172 -1.14 -10.63 -11.38
C PHE A 172 0.12 -11.11 -10.67
N PRO A 173 0.65 -12.32 -10.96
CA PRO A 173 0.23 -13.31 -11.98
C PRO A 173 -1.05 -14.09 -11.62
N SER A 174 -1.41 -14.17 -10.36
CA SER A 174 -2.64 -14.83 -9.88
C SER A 174 -3.27 -14.04 -8.75
N PRO A 175 -4.59 -13.91 -8.68
CA PRO A 175 -5.27 -13.19 -7.60
C PRO A 175 -4.97 -13.81 -6.23
N LYS A 176 -4.54 -12.96 -5.27
CA LYS A 176 -4.29 -13.35 -3.88
C LYS A 176 -4.49 -12.14 -2.98
N LEU A 177 -5.25 -12.31 -1.89
CA LEU A 177 -5.35 -11.26 -0.86
C LEU A 177 -4.01 -11.09 -0.17
N ILE A 178 -3.63 -9.83 0.05
CA ILE A 178 -2.43 -9.42 0.78
C ILE A 178 -2.83 -9.25 2.26
N LYS A 179 -2.09 -9.91 3.14
CA LYS A 179 -2.33 -9.88 4.60
C LYS A 179 -1.05 -9.51 5.32
#